data_e8afefef1cdde6a916ac7138b2079bcc
#
_entry.id   e8afefef1cdde6a916ac7138b2079bcc
#
_cell.length_a   1.000
_cell.length_b   1.000
_cell.length_c   1.000
_cell.angle_alpha   90.00
_cell.angle_beta   90.00
_cell.angle_gamma   90.00
#
_symmetry.space_group_name_H-M   'P 1'
#
loop_
_entity.id
_entity.type
_entity.pdbx_description
1 polymer ?
#
loop_
_entity_poly.entity_id
_entity_poly.type
_entity_poly.pdbx_seq_one_letter_code
_entity_poly.pdbx_strand_id
1 'polypeptide(L)'
;MSKRVVFYARVSTDSQTVENQLRDLHEVAGRLGWNITEVITDEGISGAKGRDQRPGFDRLLKGIARREFDMIAAWSVDRLGRSLRDLVVFLDEVRDRGIDLYLHQQGVDTGTAAGRALFGMLSVFSDFERSMIRARVIAGLDRAKSNGKRLGRPPTSPIKVEKVKKLLGAGTSLRAIARATNLSPAMVSKIKAQLVADGSLLPQSETSGGA
;
A
#
# COMPACT_ATOMS: atom_id res chain seq x y z
N MET A 1 12.28 31.51 12.86
CA MET A 1 11.26 31.45 11.78
C MET A 1 10.03 30.73 12.32
N SER A 2 8.83 31.25 12.03
CA SER A 2 7.57 30.61 12.40
C SER A 2 7.42 29.31 11.60
N LYS A 3 7.05 28.19 12.26
CA LYS A 3 6.82 26.90 11.58
C LYS A 3 5.59 27.00 10.68
N ARG A 4 5.70 26.51 9.46
CA ARG A 4 4.57 26.34 8.53
C ARG A 4 3.79 25.10 8.96
N VAL A 5 2.54 25.26 9.35
CA VAL A 5 1.73 24.20 9.92
C VAL A 5 0.49 23.96 9.07
N VAL A 6 0.23 22.70 8.73
CA VAL A 6 -1.05 22.27 8.14
C VAL A 6 -1.90 21.63 9.22
N PHE A 7 -3.17 22.00 9.29
CA PHE A 7 -4.15 21.32 10.13
C PHE A 7 -4.83 20.21 9.36
N TYR A 8 -4.99 19.07 10.01
CA TYR A 8 -5.80 17.98 9.47
C TYR A 8 -6.89 17.59 10.47
N ALA A 9 -8.14 17.70 10.04
CA ALA A 9 -9.30 17.30 10.81
C ALA A 9 -10.18 16.30 10.04
N ARG A 10 -10.75 15.34 10.75
CA ARG A 10 -11.67 14.34 10.17
C ARG A 10 -12.86 14.14 11.09
N VAL A 11 -14.05 14.10 10.51
CA VAL A 11 -15.29 13.79 11.22
C VAL A 11 -16.13 12.78 10.46
N SER A 12 -16.82 11.93 11.20
CA SER A 12 -17.68 10.90 10.61
C SER A 12 -19.08 11.42 10.24
N THR A 13 -19.69 12.34 11.01
CA THR A 13 -21.09 12.74 10.78
C THR A 13 -21.52 14.03 11.49
N ASP A 14 -20.70 14.64 12.32
CA ASP A 14 -21.14 15.77 13.17
C ASP A 14 -20.30 17.02 12.90
N SER A 15 -20.87 18.02 12.21
CA SER A 15 -20.19 19.28 11.87
C SER A 15 -19.69 20.05 13.11
N GLN A 16 -20.41 19.97 14.23
CA GLN A 16 -19.98 20.62 15.48
C GLN A 16 -18.65 20.08 16.02
N THR A 17 -18.29 18.84 15.70
CA THR A 17 -17.02 18.23 16.18
C THR A 17 -15.81 18.73 15.40
N VAL A 18 -15.92 19.11 14.11
CA VAL A 18 -14.82 19.71 13.34
C VAL A 18 -14.46 21.07 13.86
N GLU A 19 -15.45 21.94 14.03
CA GLU A 19 -15.26 23.30 14.49
C GLU A 19 -14.57 23.34 15.86
N ASN A 20 -14.98 22.46 16.79
CA ASN A 20 -14.34 22.37 18.10
C ASN A 20 -12.87 21.92 17.98
N GLN A 21 -12.59 20.90 17.17
CA GLN A 21 -11.21 20.43 16.94
C GLN A 21 -10.33 21.53 16.34
N LEU A 22 -10.84 22.22 15.34
CA LEU A 22 -10.11 23.33 14.69
C LEU A 22 -9.93 24.50 15.64
N ARG A 23 -10.93 24.85 16.45
CA ARG A 23 -10.82 25.91 17.45
C ARG A 23 -9.68 25.63 18.43
N ASP A 24 -9.63 24.41 18.98
CA ASP A 24 -8.58 24.02 19.93
C ASP A 24 -7.20 24.08 19.27
N LEU A 25 -7.08 23.63 18.02
CA LEU A 25 -5.81 23.73 17.26
C LEU A 25 -5.43 25.18 16.96
N HIS A 26 -6.39 26.06 16.62
CA HIS A 26 -6.15 27.48 16.39
C HIS A 26 -5.67 28.19 17.66
N GLU A 27 -6.26 27.85 18.82
CA GLU A 27 -5.82 28.40 20.12
C GLU A 27 -4.36 28.03 20.40
N VAL A 28 -3.97 26.77 20.18
CA VAL A 28 -2.59 26.33 20.33
C VAL A 28 -1.67 27.04 19.35
N ALA A 29 -2.08 27.16 18.08
CA ALA A 29 -1.30 27.83 17.05
C ALA A 29 -1.04 29.29 17.39
N GLY A 30 -2.04 30.00 17.88
CA GLY A 30 -1.90 31.39 18.36
C GLY A 30 -0.91 31.51 19.51
N ARG A 31 -0.99 30.60 20.49
CA ARG A 31 -0.09 30.58 21.66
C ARG A 31 1.36 30.26 21.29
N LEU A 32 1.57 29.35 20.32
CA LEU A 32 2.91 28.91 19.91
C LEU A 32 3.47 29.68 18.70
N GLY A 33 2.72 30.63 18.15
CA GLY A 33 3.14 31.45 17.02
C GLY A 33 3.31 30.68 15.72
N TRP A 34 2.45 29.69 15.47
CA TRP A 34 2.49 28.90 14.25
C TRP A 34 1.94 29.68 13.04
N ASN A 35 2.53 29.47 11.88
CA ASN A 35 2.01 29.95 10.61
C ASN A 35 1.15 28.86 9.95
N ILE A 36 -0.17 28.99 10.04
CA ILE A 36 -1.11 28.02 9.46
C ILE A 36 -1.12 28.23 7.96
N THR A 37 -0.64 27.25 7.20
CA THR A 37 -0.58 27.31 5.73
C THR A 37 -1.83 26.80 5.06
N GLU A 38 -2.46 25.77 5.65
CA GLU A 38 -3.65 25.13 5.09
C GLU A 38 -4.43 24.42 6.20
N VAL A 39 -5.75 24.35 6.04
CA VAL A 39 -6.63 23.53 6.86
C VAL A 39 -7.29 22.50 5.95
N ILE A 40 -6.98 21.23 6.17
CA ILE A 40 -7.48 20.11 5.37
C ILE A 40 -8.51 19.35 6.19
N THR A 41 -9.70 19.14 5.62
CA THR A 41 -10.78 18.42 6.28
C THR A 41 -11.28 17.26 5.44
N ASP A 42 -11.64 16.14 6.10
CA ASP A 42 -12.39 15.04 5.51
C ASP A 42 -13.72 14.89 6.28
N GLU A 43 -14.82 15.32 5.68
CA GLU A 43 -16.16 15.33 6.30
C GLU A 43 -17.01 14.14 5.85
N GLY A 44 -17.83 13.60 6.77
CA GLY A 44 -18.74 12.49 6.47
C GLY A 44 -18.07 11.17 6.15
N ILE A 45 -16.76 11.06 6.41
CA ILE A 45 -15.96 9.89 6.04
C ILE A 45 -15.59 9.10 7.28
N SER A 46 -16.17 7.89 7.41
CA SER A 46 -15.80 6.95 8.46
C SER A 46 -14.32 6.55 8.32
N GLY A 47 -13.61 6.42 9.45
CA GLY A 47 -12.20 5.96 9.48
C GLY A 47 -11.97 4.58 8.84
N ALA A 48 -13.04 3.82 8.58
CA ALA A 48 -12.98 2.52 7.89
C ALA A 48 -12.79 2.62 6.37
N LYS A 49 -13.01 3.80 5.76
CA LYS A 49 -12.86 4.00 4.32
C LYS A 49 -11.39 4.17 3.91
N GLY A 50 -11.00 3.57 2.78
CA GLY A 50 -9.63 3.59 2.26
C GLY A 50 -9.16 4.99 1.84
N ARG A 51 -7.87 5.09 1.45
CA ARG A 51 -7.24 6.32 0.93
C ARG A 51 -8.05 6.95 -0.20
N ASP A 52 -8.56 6.13 -1.12
CA ASP A 52 -9.33 6.56 -2.30
C ASP A 52 -10.62 7.31 -1.95
N GLN A 53 -11.07 7.21 -0.70
CA GLN A 53 -12.29 7.85 -0.21
C GLN A 53 -12.01 8.97 0.82
N ARG A 54 -10.74 9.39 0.94
CA ARG A 54 -10.28 10.48 1.84
C ARG A 54 -9.47 11.50 1.05
N PRO A 55 -10.14 12.37 0.28
CA PRO A 55 -9.45 13.35 -0.58
C PRO A 55 -8.58 14.32 0.20
N GLY A 56 -9.00 14.72 1.42
CA GLY A 56 -8.19 15.55 2.31
C GLY A 56 -6.91 14.83 2.76
N PHE A 57 -7.01 13.56 3.15
CA PHE A 57 -5.83 12.79 3.53
C PHE A 57 -4.88 12.55 2.34
N ASP A 58 -5.40 12.33 1.13
CA ASP A 58 -4.57 12.24 -0.08
C ASP A 58 -3.88 13.58 -0.37
N ARG A 59 -4.57 14.73 -0.18
CA ARG A 59 -3.97 16.06 -0.25
C ARG A 59 -2.84 16.22 0.78
N LEU A 60 -3.06 15.80 2.01
CA LEU A 60 -2.06 15.83 3.08
C LEU A 60 -0.80 15.03 2.69
N LEU A 61 -0.96 13.79 2.20
CA LEU A 61 0.16 12.96 1.76
C LEU A 61 0.94 13.57 0.59
N LYS A 62 0.25 14.21 -0.36
CA LYS A 62 0.90 14.96 -1.45
C LYS A 62 1.71 16.14 -0.92
N GLY A 63 1.20 16.85 0.09
CA GLY A 63 1.90 17.94 0.76
C GLY A 63 3.15 17.47 1.50
N ILE A 64 3.08 16.33 2.20
CA ILE A 64 4.23 15.67 2.83
C ILE A 64 5.31 15.36 1.79
N ALA A 65 4.93 14.73 0.67
CA ALA A 65 5.87 14.36 -0.38
C ALA A 65 6.60 15.57 -0.98
N ARG A 66 5.93 16.72 -1.07
CA ARG A 66 6.45 17.99 -1.61
C ARG A 66 7.09 18.91 -0.56
N ARG A 67 7.03 18.55 0.73
CA ARG A 67 7.48 19.38 1.85
C ARG A 67 6.85 20.79 1.85
N GLU A 68 5.55 20.85 1.64
CA GLU A 68 4.81 22.13 1.58
C GLU A 68 4.68 22.79 2.96
N PHE A 69 4.86 22.03 4.05
CA PHE A 69 4.79 22.47 5.45
C PHE A 69 5.84 21.77 6.30
N ASP A 70 6.09 22.31 7.47
CA ASP A 70 7.13 21.85 8.41
C ASP A 70 6.52 21.01 9.55
N MET A 71 5.19 21.14 9.78
CA MET A 71 4.48 20.44 10.84
C MET A 71 3.05 20.10 10.40
N ILE A 72 2.57 18.95 10.82
CA ILE A 72 1.17 18.55 10.75
C ILE A 72 0.58 18.64 12.14
N ALA A 73 -0.53 19.35 12.30
CA ALA A 73 -1.29 19.36 13.53
C ALA A 73 -2.64 18.68 13.33
N ALA A 74 -2.92 17.69 14.18
CA ALA A 74 -4.19 17.00 14.21
C ALA A 74 -4.74 16.96 15.66
N TRP A 75 -6.07 16.91 15.77
CA TRP A 75 -6.69 16.88 17.08
C TRP A 75 -6.39 15.58 17.83
N SER A 76 -6.36 14.44 17.13
CA SER A 76 -6.03 13.14 17.71
C SER A 76 -5.47 12.16 16.68
N VAL A 77 -4.76 11.15 17.16
CA VAL A 77 -4.10 10.13 16.34
C VAL A 77 -5.07 9.31 15.47
N ASP A 78 -6.29 9.07 15.94
CA ASP A 78 -7.32 8.33 15.20
C ASP A 78 -7.87 9.10 13.99
N ARG A 79 -7.55 10.38 13.86
CA ARG A 79 -7.84 11.17 12.66
C ARG A 79 -6.90 10.82 11.52
N LEU A 80 -5.66 10.47 11.82
CA LEU A 80 -4.59 10.18 10.86
C LEU A 80 -4.62 8.74 10.35
N GLY A 81 -4.82 7.76 11.24
CA GLY A 81 -4.85 6.34 10.90
C GLY A 81 -6.15 5.65 11.31
N ARG A 82 -6.57 4.64 10.57
CA ARG A 82 -7.71 3.78 10.89
C ARG A 82 -7.29 2.46 11.56
N SER A 83 -6.04 2.12 11.44
CA SER A 83 -5.42 0.97 12.08
C SER A 83 -4.04 1.38 12.56
N LEU A 84 -3.52 0.65 13.53
CA LEU A 84 -2.15 0.85 14.00
C LEU A 84 -1.16 0.77 12.84
N ARG A 85 -1.36 -0.16 11.91
CA ARG A 85 -0.53 -0.32 10.71
C ARG A 85 -0.51 0.92 9.82
N ASP A 86 -1.69 1.49 9.53
CA ASP A 86 -1.79 2.68 8.67
C ASP A 86 -1.12 3.89 9.33
N LEU A 87 -1.34 4.00 10.64
CA LEU A 87 -0.71 5.05 11.45
C LEU A 87 0.81 4.96 11.39
N VAL A 88 1.35 3.76 11.57
CA VAL A 88 2.79 3.50 11.53
C VAL A 88 3.40 3.91 10.19
N VAL A 89 2.79 3.48 9.08
CA VAL A 89 3.25 3.86 7.73
C VAL A 89 3.22 5.38 7.55
N PHE A 90 2.17 6.04 8.03
CA PHE A 90 2.07 7.49 8.00
C PHE A 90 3.16 8.17 8.85
N LEU A 91 3.39 7.68 10.06
CA LEU A 91 4.41 8.21 10.97
C LEU A 91 5.83 8.06 10.41
N ASP A 92 6.14 6.92 9.78
CA ASP A 92 7.41 6.70 9.11
C ASP A 92 7.61 7.71 7.96
N GLU A 93 6.58 7.93 7.14
CA GLU A 93 6.64 8.87 6.01
C GLU A 93 6.87 10.32 6.50
N VAL A 94 6.17 10.74 7.55
CA VAL A 94 6.31 12.06 8.18
C VAL A 94 7.74 12.24 8.72
N ARG A 95 8.26 11.24 9.44
CA ARG A 95 9.62 11.25 9.98
C ARG A 95 10.68 11.30 8.88
N ASP A 96 10.58 10.44 7.86
CA ASP A 96 11.56 10.36 6.79
C ASP A 96 11.64 11.66 5.96
N ARG A 97 10.55 12.43 5.95
CA ARG A 97 10.50 13.77 5.35
C ARG A 97 10.93 14.89 6.29
N GLY A 98 11.21 14.59 7.56
CA GLY A 98 11.60 15.57 8.57
C GLY A 98 10.47 16.56 8.88
N ILE A 99 9.22 16.14 8.80
CA ILE A 99 8.05 16.94 9.16
C ILE A 99 7.68 16.63 10.61
N ASP A 100 7.41 17.65 11.40
CA ASP A 100 6.96 17.47 12.78
C ASP A 100 5.48 17.10 12.85
N LEU A 101 5.07 16.47 13.94
CA LEU A 101 3.69 16.10 14.22
C LEU A 101 3.25 16.64 15.58
N TYR A 102 2.10 17.30 15.61
CA TYR A 102 1.42 17.70 16.82
C TYR A 102 0.06 17.00 16.95
N LEU A 103 -0.15 16.34 18.09
CA LEU A 103 -1.41 15.65 18.42
C LEU A 103 -1.98 16.27 19.70
N HIS A 104 -3.05 17.05 19.53
CA HIS A 104 -3.61 17.86 20.62
C HIS A 104 -4.08 16.99 21.80
N GLN A 105 -4.95 16.01 21.56
CA GLN A 105 -5.54 15.17 22.60
C GLN A 105 -4.50 14.32 23.35
N GLN A 106 -3.44 13.88 22.66
CA GLN A 106 -2.36 13.08 23.26
C GLN A 106 -1.26 13.93 23.87
N GLY A 107 -1.28 15.25 23.68
CA GLY A 107 -0.23 16.14 24.14
C GLY A 107 1.16 15.85 23.53
N VAL A 108 1.19 15.27 22.32
CA VAL A 108 2.43 14.88 21.64
C VAL A 108 2.85 15.97 20.65
N ASP A 109 4.07 16.48 20.82
CA ASP A 109 4.74 17.40 19.89
C ASP A 109 6.12 16.84 19.55
N THR A 110 6.30 16.33 18.34
CA THR A 110 7.58 15.78 17.88
C THR A 110 8.65 16.86 17.65
N GLY A 111 8.30 18.13 17.67
CA GLY A 111 9.24 19.24 17.73
C GLY A 111 10.00 19.32 19.07
N THR A 112 9.49 18.66 20.13
CA THR A 112 10.13 18.58 21.44
C THR A 112 10.98 17.30 21.59
N ALA A 113 11.97 17.31 22.49
CA ALA A 113 12.78 16.12 22.76
C ALA A 113 11.94 14.95 23.30
N ALA A 114 10.99 15.24 24.21
CA ALA A 114 10.09 14.25 24.79
C ALA A 114 9.14 13.65 23.75
N GLY A 115 8.56 14.49 22.88
CA GLY A 115 7.69 14.03 21.80
C GLY A 115 8.44 13.19 20.76
N ARG A 116 9.67 13.57 20.40
CA ARG A 116 10.54 12.75 19.55
C ARG A 116 10.87 11.39 20.16
N ALA A 117 11.16 11.35 21.46
CA ALA A 117 11.43 10.10 22.16
C ALA A 117 10.19 9.18 22.17
N LEU A 118 9.00 9.72 22.49
CA LEU A 118 7.75 8.96 22.43
C LEU A 118 7.46 8.46 21.01
N PHE A 119 7.67 9.31 20.01
CA PHE A 119 7.50 8.95 18.62
C PHE A 119 8.48 7.84 18.18
N GLY A 120 9.73 7.90 18.64
CA GLY A 120 10.71 6.84 18.43
C GLY A 120 10.30 5.50 19.03
N MET A 121 9.73 5.51 20.24
CA MET A 121 9.17 4.29 20.85
C MET A 121 8.01 3.70 20.02
N LEU A 122 7.09 4.55 19.53
CA LEU A 122 6.01 4.11 18.65
C LEU A 122 6.54 3.46 17.37
N SER A 123 7.60 4.00 16.78
CA SER A 123 8.27 3.41 15.60
C SER A 123 8.85 2.03 15.90
N VAL A 124 9.51 1.84 17.04
CA VAL A 124 10.03 0.53 17.46
C VAL A 124 8.91 -0.49 17.66
N PHE A 125 7.81 -0.09 18.31
CA PHE A 125 6.62 -0.95 18.42
C PHE A 125 6.06 -1.37 17.08
N SER A 126 6.12 -0.49 16.12
CA SER A 126 5.66 -0.69 14.76
C SER A 126 6.49 -1.72 13.99
N ASP A 127 7.80 -1.63 14.10
CA ASP A 127 8.72 -2.60 13.50
C ASP A 127 8.56 -3.98 14.15
N PHE A 128 8.34 -4.01 15.46
CA PHE A 128 8.02 -5.24 16.18
C PHE A 128 6.72 -5.86 15.66
N GLU A 129 5.65 -5.09 15.51
CA GLU A 129 4.37 -5.60 14.99
C GLU A 129 4.50 -6.11 13.55
N ARG A 130 5.22 -5.39 12.67
CA ARG A 130 5.52 -5.85 11.30
C ARG A 130 6.28 -7.17 11.31
N SER A 131 7.26 -7.32 12.19
CA SER A 131 8.05 -8.55 12.31
C SER A 131 7.19 -9.72 12.77
N MET A 132 6.29 -9.50 13.73
CA MET A 132 5.34 -10.50 14.21
C MET A 132 4.33 -10.92 13.16
N ILE A 133 3.81 -9.97 12.36
CA ILE A 133 2.92 -10.28 11.24
C ILE A 133 3.66 -11.11 10.19
N ARG A 134 4.87 -10.72 9.83
CA ARG A 134 5.72 -11.46 8.88
C ARG A 134 5.99 -12.88 9.35
N ALA A 135 6.34 -13.05 10.62
CA ALA A 135 6.57 -14.37 11.22
C ALA A 135 5.31 -15.26 11.15
N ARG A 136 4.13 -14.71 11.46
CA ARG A 136 2.85 -15.44 11.36
C ARG A 136 2.54 -15.85 9.91
N VAL A 137 2.79 -14.96 8.95
CA VAL A 137 2.59 -15.26 7.53
C VAL A 137 3.53 -16.38 7.06
N ILE A 138 4.81 -16.31 7.41
CA ILE A 138 5.80 -17.35 7.08
C ILE A 138 5.37 -18.69 7.69
N ALA A 139 5.05 -18.73 8.97
CA ALA A 139 4.58 -19.95 9.64
C ALA A 139 3.29 -20.51 9.01
N GLY A 140 2.38 -19.63 8.57
CA GLY A 140 1.17 -20.02 7.82
C GLY A 140 1.48 -20.62 6.45
N LEU A 141 2.44 -20.04 5.71
CA LEU A 141 2.91 -20.55 4.43
C LEU A 141 3.62 -21.92 4.58
N ASP A 142 4.45 -22.07 5.61
CA ASP A 142 5.15 -23.33 5.87
C ASP A 142 4.18 -24.45 6.26
N ARG A 143 3.16 -24.13 7.08
CA ARG A 143 2.07 -25.07 7.38
C ARG A 143 1.27 -25.43 6.13
N ALA A 144 1.00 -24.47 5.24
CA ALA A 144 0.31 -24.75 3.99
C ALA A 144 1.14 -25.66 3.06
N LYS A 145 2.47 -25.46 3.01
CA LYS A 145 3.41 -26.33 2.27
C LYS A 145 3.45 -27.72 2.86
N SER A 146 3.58 -27.86 4.18
CA SER A 146 3.60 -29.17 4.85
C SER A 146 2.29 -29.96 4.66
N ASN A 147 1.16 -29.25 4.53
CA ASN A 147 -0.13 -29.82 4.18
C ASN A 147 -0.32 -30.08 2.67
N GLY A 148 0.76 -30.03 1.88
CA GLY A 148 0.72 -30.29 0.43
C GLY A 148 0.07 -29.21 -0.42
N LYS A 149 -0.28 -28.05 0.14
CA LYS A 149 -0.84 -26.94 -0.64
C LYS A 149 0.25 -26.30 -1.52
N ARG A 150 0.01 -26.28 -2.82
CA ARG A 150 0.86 -25.56 -3.77
C ARG A 150 0.65 -24.07 -3.57
N LEU A 151 1.74 -23.36 -3.27
CA LEU A 151 1.73 -21.91 -3.13
C LEU A 151 2.07 -21.25 -4.47
N GLY A 152 1.59 -20.01 -4.65
CA GLY A 152 1.85 -19.23 -5.84
C GLY A 152 0.70 -19.24 -6.85
N ARG A 153 1.00 -18.82 -8.08
CA ARG A 153 -0.01 -18.73 -9.16
C ARG A 153 -0.52 -20.12 -9.50
N PRO A 154 -1.84 -20.32 -9.58
CA PRO A 154 -2.41 -21.59 -10.01
C PRO A 154 -1.83 -22.04 -11.37
N PRO A 155 -1.66 -23.35 -11.60
CA PRO A 155 -1.23 -23.85 -12.89
C PRO A 155 -2.24 -23.46 -13.99
N THR A 156 -1.74 -23.38 -15.22
CA THR A 156 -2.62 -23.15 -16.36
C THR A 156 -3.67 -24.25 -16.43
N SER A 157 -4.93 -23.87 -16.63
CA SER A 157 -6.04 -24.82 -16.71
C SER A 157 -5.73 -25.96 -17.70
N PRO A 158 -5.98 -27.24 -17.35
CA PRO A 158 -5.76 -28.36 -18.23
C PRO A 158 -6.45 -28.21 -19.60
N ILE A 159 -7.64 -27.61 -19.63
CA ILE A 159 -8.39 -27.31 -20.86
C ILE A 159 -7.58 -26.37 -21.78
N LYS A 160 -6.93 -25.36 -21.21
CA LYS A 160 -6.08 -24.45 -22.01
C LYS A 160 -4.82 -25.16 -22.51
N VAL A 161 -4.22 -26.02 -21.69
CA VAL A 161 -3.03 -26.81 -22.07
C VAL A 161 -3.38 -27.75 -23.22
N GLU A 162 -4.49 -28.44 -23.15
CA GLU A 162 -4.94 -29.35 -24.21
C GLU A 162 -5.26 -28.60 -25.52
N LYS A 163 -5.89 -27.43 -25.41
CA LYS A 163 -6.11 -26.55 -26.58
C LYS A 163 -4.80 -26.10 -27.22
N VAL A 164 -3.79 -25.72 -26.39
CA VAL A 164 -2.44 -25.40 -26.89
C VAL A 164 -1.82 -26.59 -27.58
N LYS A 165 -1.88 -27.81 -27.01
CA LYS A 165 -1.36 -29.04 -27.59
C LYS A 165 -1.96 -29.30 -28.96
N LYS A 166 -3.31 -29.24 -29.08
CA LYS A 166 -4.02 -29.43 -30.34
C LYS A 166 -3.60 -28.44 -31.43
N LEU A 167 -3.48 -27.15 -31.07
CA LEU A 167 -3.09 -26.10 -32.01
C LEU A 167 -1.62 -26.21 -32.44
N LEU A 168 -0.73 -26.64 -31.51
CA LEU A 168 0.67 -26.96 -31.85
C LEU A 168 0.79 -28.11 -32.83
N GLY A 169 0.01 -29.18 -32.60
CA GLY A 169 -0.05 -30.34 -33.53
C GLY A 169 -0.59 -29.97 -34.93
N ALA A 170 -1.43 -28.93 -35.03
CA ALA A 170 -1.92 -28.39 -36.29
C ALA A 170 -0.94 -27.36 -36.94
N GLY A 171 0.27 -27.17 -36.43
CA GLY A 171 1.26 -26.29 -37.02
C GLY A 171 1.00 -24.79 -36.80
N THR A 172 0.08 -24.42 -35.89
CA THR A 172 -0.30 -23.03 -35.65
C THR A 172 0.83 -22.26 -34.97
N SER A 173 1.09 -21.02 -35.39
CA SER A 173 2.15 -20.19 -34.81
C SER A 173 1.90 -19.84 -33.33
N LEU A 174 2.96 -19.71 -32.52
CA LEU A 174 2.87 -19.41 -31.08
C LEU A 174 2.06 -18.15 -30.79
N ARG A 175 2.17 -17.12 -31.65
CA ARG A 175 1.40 -15.86 -31.50
C ARG A 175 -0.10 -16.08 -31.74
N ALA A 176 -0.46 -16.91 -32.73
CA ALA A 176 -1.85 -17.24 -33.02
C ALA A 176 -2.46 -18.08 -31.89
N ILE A 177 -1.71 -19.07 -31.37
CA ILE A 177 -2.11 -19.86 -30.21
C ILE A 177 -2.32 -18.99 -28.99
N ALA A 178 -1.42 -18.04 -28.72
CA ALA A 178 -1.54 -17.11 -27.59
C ALA A 178 -2.85 -16.33 -27.63
N ARG A 179 -3.22 -15.79 -28.82
CA ARG A 179 -4.50 -15.11 -29.02
C ARG A 179 -5.71 -16.06 -28.84
N ALA A 180 -5.67 -17.24 -29.44
CA ALA A 180 -6.77 -18.21 -29.41
C ALA A 180 -7.04 -18.81 -28.00
N THR A 181 -6.02 -18.80 -27.10
CA THR A 181 -6.11 -19.38 -25.75
C THR A 181 -6.15 -18.34 -24.64
N ASN A 182 -6.03 -17.05 -24.98
CA ASN A 182 -5.88 -15.95 -24.04
C ASN A 182 -4.73 -16.21 -23.05
N LEU A 183 -3.57 -16.59 -23.59
CA LEU A 183 -2.31 -16.79 -22.88
C LEU A 183 -1.25 -15.86 -23.45
N SER A 184 -0.20 -15.54 -22.66
CA SER A 184 0.95 -14.83 -23.22
C SER A 184 1.77 -15.75 -24.14
N PRO A 185 2.45 -15.22 -25.17
CA PRO A 185 3.35 -16.01 -26.03
C PRO A 185 4.42 -16.76 -25.24
N ALA A 186 4.96 -16.16 -24.18
CA ALA A 186 5.93 -16.79 -23.29
C ALA A 186 5.33 -18.01 -22.55
N MET A 187 4.06 -17.94 -22.16
CA MET A 187 3.36 -19.07 -21.53
C MET A 187 3.12 -20.20 -22.53
N VAL A 188 2.74 -19.88 -23.76
CA VAL A 188 2.57 -20.87 -24.83
C VAL A 188 3.90 -21.57 -25.14
N SER A 189 5.00 -20.83 -25.20
CA SER A 189 6.35 -21.38 -25.40
C SER A 189 6.75 -22.31 -24.25
N LYS A 190 6.46 -21.91 -22.99
CA LYS A 190 6.71 -22.77 -21.81
C LYS A 190 5.89 -24.06 -21.85
N ILE A 191 4.62 -23.99 -22.23
CA ILE A 191 3.76 -25.19 -22.38
C ILE A 191 4.30 -26.08 -23.50
N LYS A 192 4.72 -25.52 -24.66
CA LYS A 192 5.35 -26.28 -25.75
C LYS A 192 6.58 -27.04 -25.24
N ALA A 193 7.49 -26.35 -24.54
CA ALA A 193 8.69 -26.98 -23.99
C ALA A 193 8.36 -28.12 -23.02
N GLN A 194 7.35 -27.96 -22.15
CA GLN A 194 6.89 -29.00 -21.25
C GLN A 194 6.30 -30.22 -22.04
N LEU A 195 5.45 -29.99 -23.03
CA LEU A 195 4.84 -31.05 -23.84
C LEU A 195 5.87 -31.82 -24.66
N VAL A 196 6.95 -31.17 -25.09
CA VAL A 196 8.07 -31.87 -25.75
C VAL A 196 8.86 -32.68 -24.74
N ALA A 197 9.15 -32.15 -23.55
CA ALA A 197 9.86 -32.86 -22.48
C ALA A 197 9.10 -34.11 -21.99
N ASP A 198 7.76 -34.03 -21.91
CA ASP A 198 6.88 -35.10 -21.48
C ASP A 198 6.56 -36.13 -22.63
N GLY A 199 7.19 -35.94 -23.81
CA GLY A 199 6.94 -36.81 -24.97
C GLY A 199 5.53 -36.68 -25.57
N SER A 200 4.74 -35.72 -25.14
CA SER A 200 3.36 -35.50 -25.58
C SER A 200 3.25 -34.74 -26.90
N LEU A 201 4.38 -34.18 -27.36
CA LEU A 201 4.52 -33.53 -28.65
C LEU A 201 5.89 -33.89 -29.27
N LEU A 202 5.88 -34.43 -30.51
CA LEU A 202 7.13 -34.69 -31.20
C LEU A 202 7.84 -33.36 -31.53
N PRO A 203 9.16 -33.29 -31.36
CA PRO A 203 9.91 -32.13 -31.82
C PRO A 203 9.72 -32.00 -33.34
N GLN A 204 9.12 -30.92 -33.81
CA GLN A 204 9.09 -30.61 -35.23
C GLN A 204 10.54 -30.35 -35.64
N SER A 205 11.09 -31.21 -36.51
CA SER A 205 12.34 -30.94 -37.22
C SER A 205 12.16 -29.61 -37.91
N GLU A 206 13.11 -28.67 -37.68
CA GLU A 206 13.23 -27.44 -38.42
C GLU A 206 13.40 -27.83 -39.90
N THR A 207 12.33 -27.75 -40.69
CA THR A 207 12.47 -27.71 -42.13
C THR A 207 13.17 -26.38 -42.43
N SER A 208 14.49 -26.45 -42.63
CA SER A 208 15.28 -25.44 -43.27
C SER A 208 14.70 -25.23 -44.67
N GLY A 209 13.93 -24.17 -44.80
CA GLY A 209 13.57 -23.65 -46.11
C GLY A 209 14.81 -22.98 -46.70
N GLY A 210 15.62 -23.74 -47.46
CA GLY A 210 16.53 -23.20 -48.43
C GLY A 210 15.80 -23.15 -49.76
N ALA A 211 15.74 -22.00 -50.35
CA ALA A 211 15.89 -21.66 -51.77
C ALA A 211 15.24 -20.29 -51.98
#